data_e60d53ff66e4a34ab6c0ec58addce1f7
#
_entry.id   e60d53ff66e4a34ab6c0ec58addce1f7
#
_cell.length_a   1.000
_cell.length_b   1.000
_cell.length_c   1.000
_cell.angle_alpha   90.00
_cell.angle_beta   90.00
_cell.angle_gamma   90.00
#
_symmetry.space_group_name_H-M   'P 1'
#
loop_
_entity.id
_entity.type
_entity.pdbx_description
1 polymer ?
#
loop_
_entity_poly.entity_id
_entity_poly.type
_entity_poly.pdbx_seq_one_letter_code
_entity_poly.pdbx_strand_id
1 'polypeptide(L)'
;MKRILALLLSVSLLFTGCSGAAKNDSGNDSEKELTELDVVLDWYPNALHAFLYVAMENGYYEEEGLKVNICFPSNSNDAISLVAAGQADIGLYYQQDVIQARADQNIPVKSIGAVVQGPLNIVLSLEEKNITSPDDLVGKTVGYAGTELSEAIVRSIMEYVGADYKDVAMVDVGFDLMSSMTTGNVDATIGCLVNHEVPQMEEEGFEVNWFDLDDYGVPSYYEGIFLASDEMIENDSETLKAFLRASARGFEDMKEDPEAALAILLNNQNEENFPLSETVERESMEMLLPLMETADARFLSQSDECWQENIDWMFSQGLIDETVALDEVRVNLDFQN
;
A
#
# COMPACT_ATOMS: atom_id res chain seq x y z
N MET A 1 4.92 7.38 -65.08
CA MET A 1 4.05 8.06 -66.07
C MET A 1 2.66 8.26 -65.45
N LYS A 2 2.13 9.50 -65.64
CA LYS A 2 0.79 10.06 -65.29
C LYS A 2 0.60 10.44 -63.79
N ARG A 3 0.79 11.61 -63.55
CA ARG A 3 0.27 12.91 -63.18
C ARG A 3 -1.24 13.06 -63.40
N ILE A 4 -1.97 13.61 -62.34
CA ILE A 4 -3.17 14.45 -62.40
C ILE A 4 -3.32 14.88 -60.91
N LEU A 5 -3.09 16.06 -60.51
CA LEU A 5 -3.52 17.45 -60.68
C LEU A 5 -4.86 17.77 -59.98
N ALA A 6 -4.74 18.62 -58.97
CA ALA A 6 -5.57 19.57 -58.24
C ALA A 6 -7.06 19.74 -58.63
N LEU A 7 -7.86 20.07 -57.59
CA LEU A 7 -8.77 21.24 -57.66
C LEU A 7 -9.15 21.76 -56.24
N LEU A 8 -8.78 22.98 -56.02
CA LEU A 8 -9.31 23.89 -54.98
C LEU A 8 -10.73 24.30 -55.34
N LEU A 9 -11.64 24.35 -54.37
CA LEU A 9 -12.83 25.20 -54.48
C LEU A 9 -13.13 25.84 -53.12
N SER A 10 -12.77 27.11 -53.03
CA SER A 10 -13.20 28.07 -52.02
C SER A 10 -14.63 28.54 -52.35
N VAL A 11 -15.54 28.50 -51.38
CA VAL A 11 -16.81 29.26 -51.42
C VAL A 11 -16.94 30.03 -50.12
N SER A 12 -16.71 31.34 -50.24
CA SER A 12 -17.07 32.33 -49.22
C SER A 12 -18.54 32.69 -49.41
N LEU A 13 -19.35 32.65 -48.36
CA LEU A 13 -20.66 33.28 -48.32
C LEU A 13 -20.81 34.08 -47.03
N LEU A 14 -20.72 35.38 -47.17
CA LEU A 14 -21.13 36.39 -46.20
C LEU A 14 -22.65 36.41 -46.14
N PHE A 15 -23.24 36.31 -44.95
CA PHE A 15 -24.56 36.87 -44.68
C PHE A 15 -24.54 37.62 -43.35
N THR A 16 -24.68 38.89 -43.45
CA THR A 16 -25.04 39.86 -42.40
C THR A 16 -26.54 39.77 -42.13
N GLY A 17 -26.93 39.84 -40.86
CA GLY A 17 -28.34 39.99 -40.48
C GLY A 17 -28.61 40.05 -38.99
N CYS A 18 -28.68 41.22 -38.50
CA CYS A 18 -29.20 41.87 -37.28
C CYS A 18 -30.06 41.11 -36.27
N SER A 19 -29.75 41.38 -34.99
CA SER A 19 -30.65 41.91 -33.96
C SER A 19 -31.64 40.97 -33.27
N GLY A 20 -31.43 40.78 -31.97
CA GLY A 20 -32.44 40.30 -31.04
C GLY A 20 -31.82 39.94 -29.69
N ALA A 21 -31.84 40.89 -28.75
CA ALA A 21 -31.39 40.66 -27.39
C ALA A 21 -32.30 39.65 -26.66
N ALA A 22 -31.71 38.55 -26.21
CA ALA A 22 -32.18 37.80 -25.06
C ALA A 22 -30.94 37.39 -24.28
N LYS A 23 -30.75 37.98 -23.11
CA LYS A 23 -29.81 37.49 -22.09
C LYS A 23 -30.36 36.15 -21.59
N ASN A 24 -29.86 35.06 -22.13
CA ASN A 24 -29.84 33.80 -21.41
C ASN A 24 -28.51 33.77 -20.68
N ASP A 25 -28.61 33.90 -19.39
CA ASP A 25 -27.57 33.59 -18.43
C ASP A 25 -27.47 32.05 -18.42
N SER A 26 -26.78 31.53 -19.43
CA SER A 26 -26.34 30.16 -19.42
C SER A 26 -25.10 30.17 -18.54
N GLY A 27 -25.26 29.72 -17.30
CA GLY A 27 -24.12 29.36 -16.46
C GLY A 27 -23.21 28.48 -17.31
N ASN A 28 -22.04 28.99 -17.58
CA ASN A 28 -20.94 28.22 -18.13
C ASN A 28 -20.38 27.37 -16.96
N ASP A 29 -21.01 26.22 -16.70
CA ASP A 29 -20.33 25.15 -15.98
C ASP A 29 -19.16 24.75 -16.89
N SER A 30 -18.05 25.46 -16.76
CA SER A 30 -16.78 24.92 -17.16
C SER A 30 -16.57 23.71 -16.25
N GLU A 31 -16.72 22.50 -16.76
CA GLU A 31 -16.21 21.31 -16.09
C GLU A 31 -14.78 21.65 -15.63
N LYS A 32 -14.60 21.67 -14.33
CA LYS A 32 -13.28 21.91 -13.73
C LYS A 32 -12.41 20.76 -14.23
N GLU A 33 -11.38 21.05 -14.99
CA GLU A 33 -10.44 20.04 -15.45
C GLU A 33 -9.79 19.42 -14.21
N LEU A 34 -10.01 18.12 -14.02
CA LEU A 34 -9.46 17.37 -12.89
C LEU A 34 -8.00 17.03 -13.15
N THR A 35 -7.18 17.12 -12.13
CA THR A 35 -5.79 16.63 -12.18
C THR A 35 -5.82 15.10 -12.09
N GLU A 36 -5.29 14.42 -13.10
CA GLU A 36 -5.15 12.96 -13.06
C GLU A 36 -4.01 12.58 -12.13
N LEU A 37 -4.22 11.56 -11.30
CA LEU A 37 -3.24 10.95 -10.41
C LEU A 37 -3.25 9.44 -10.58
N ASP A 38 -2.11 8.87 -10.91
CA ASP A 38 -1.89 7.43 -10.94
C ASP A 38 -1.35 6.97 -9.59
N VAL A 39 -2.14 6.13 -8.90
CA VAL A 39 -1.81 5.54 -7.59
C VAL A 39 -1.54 4.06 -7.75
N VAL A 40 -0.29 3.65 -7.54
CA VAL A 40 0.10 2.23 -7.62
C VAL A 40 0.07 1.59 -6.24
N LEU A 41 -0.67 0.47 -6.13
CA LEU A 41 -0.80 -0.29 -4.90
C LEU A 41 0.41 -1.21 -4.67
N ASP A 42 0.57 -1.68 -3.44
CA ASP A 42 1.54 -2.71 -3.04
C ASP A 42 1.11 -4.10 -3.50
N TRP A 43 -0.20 -4.34 -3.60
CA TRP A 43 -0.82 -5.60 -3.95
C TRP A 43 -2.09 -5.40 -4.77
N TYR A 44 -2.80 -6.49 -5.08
CA TYR A 44 -4.14 -6.43 -5.64
C TYR A 44 -5.12 -5.84 -4.62
N PRO A 45 -6.19 -5.15 -5.08
CA PRO A 45 -7.17 -4.57 -4.18
C PRO A 45 -7.73 -5.60 -3.19
N ASN A 46 -7.75 -5.23 -1.93
CA ASN A 46 -8.31 -5.99 -0.81
C ASN A 46 -8.82 -5.01 0.26
N ALA A 47 -9.22 -5.49 1.42
CA ALA A 47 -9.76 -4.68 2.51
C ALA A 47 -8.86 -3.51 2.92
N LEU A 48 -7.52 -3.66 2.84
CA LEU A 48 -6.56 -2.58 3.13
C LEU A 48 -6.79 -1.34 2.24
N HIS A 49 -7.21 -1.55 1.00
CA HIS A 49 -7.40 -0.50 -0.01
C HIS A 49 -8.82 0.06 -0.06
N ALA A 50 -9.77 -0.50 0.71
CA ALA A 50 -11.20 -0.19 0.60
C ALA A 50 -11.48 1.30 0.74
N PHE A 51 -10.77 2.02 1.61
CA PHE A 51 -10.93 3.46 1.82
C PHE A 51 -10.69 4.30 0.55
N LEU A 52 -9.80 3.86 -0.35
CA LEU A 52 -9.55 4.52 -1.64
C LEU A 52 -10.79 4.42 -2.54
N TYR A 53 -11.38 3.25 -2.62
CA TYR A 53 -12.60 3.01 -3.41
C TYR A 53 -13.81 3.73 -2.82
N VAL A 54 -13.90 3.82 -1.48
CA VAL A 54 -14.92 4.63 -0.79
C VAL A 54 -14.77 6.11 -1.14
N ALA A 55 -13.52 6.63 -1.12
CA ALA A 55 -13.26 8.02 -1.50
C ALA A 55 -13.58 8.30 -2.97
N MET A 56 -13.33 7.34 -3.87
CA MET A 56 -13.69 7.45 -5.29
C MET A 56 -15.22 7.43 -5.48
N GLU A 57 -15.92 6.44 -4.91
CA GLU A 57 -17.38 6.28 -5.07
C GLU A 57 -18.16 7.47 -4.50
N ASN A 58 -17.69 8.04 -3.38
CA ASN A 58 -18.28 9.20 -2.73
C ASN A 58 -17.87 10.54 -3.38
N GLY A 59 -17.03 10.52 -4.43
CA GLY A 59 -16.62 11.72 -5.17
C GLY A 59 -15.66 12.63 -4.41
N TYR A 60 -14.98 12.16 -3.38
CA TYR A 60 -14.11 12.99 -2.54
C TYR A 60 -12.88 13.48 -3.28
N TYR A 61 -12.34 12.67 -4.19
CA TYR A 61 -11.24 13.09 -5.05
C TYR A 61 -11.66 14.18 -6.04
N GLU A 62 -12.84 14.04 -6.67
CA GLU A 62 -13.37 15.05 -7.60
C GLU A 62 -13.66 16.38 -6.91
N GLU A 63 -14.16 16.35 -5.65
CA GLU A 63 -14.35 17.56 -4.85
C GLU A 63 -13.03 18.30 -4.59
N GLU A 64 -11.93 17.57 -4.40
CA GLU A 64 -10.57 18.10 -4.29
C GLU A 64 -9.96 18.49 -5.65
N GLY A 65 -10.63 18.20 -6.76
CA GLY A 65 -10.18 18.50 -8.12
C GLY A 65 -9.27 17.43 -8.71
N LEU A 66 -9.34 16.20 -8.20
CA LEU A 66 -8.52 15.08 -8.61
C LEU A 66 -9.33 14.02 -9.35
N LYS A 67 -8.68 13.32 -10.27
CA LYS A 67 -9.15 12.06 -10.84
C LYS A 67 -8.09 10.99 -10.53
N VAL A 68 -8.40 10.12 -9.57
CA VAL A 68 -7.50 9.06 -9.14
C VAL A 68 -7.70 7.82 -9.99
N ASN A 69 -6.60 7.28 -10.52
CA ASN A 69 -6.55 6.00 -11.23
C ASN A 69 -5.77 5.01 -10.35
N ILE A 70 -6.39 3.90 -9.97
CA ILE A 70 -5.73 2.85 -9.21
C ILE A 70 -5.00 1.90 -10.17
N CYS A 71 -3.70 1.74 -9.97
CA CYS A 71 -2.83 0.86 -10.73
C CYS A 71 -2.39 -0.33 -9.87
N PHE A 72 -2.30 -1.51 -10.47
CA PHE A 72 -1.88 -2.73 -9.78
C PHE A 72 -0.42 -3.03 -10.10
N PRO A 73 0.36 -3.53 -9.13
CA PRO A 73 1.74 -3.88 -9.37
C PRO A 73 1.85 -5.10 -10.31
N SER A 74 2.85 -5.09 -11.17
CA SER A 74 3.25 -6.25 -11.98
C SER A 74 4.40 -7.02 -11.34
N ASN A 75 5.15 -6.35 -10.46
CA ASN A 75 6.25 -6.88 -9.67
C ASN A 75 6.25 -6.29 -8.26
N SER A 76 6.87 -6.99 -7.33
CA SER A 76 6.90 -6.61 -5.92
C SER A 76 7.46 -5.21 -5.63
N ASN A 77 8.37 -4.68 -6.45
CA ASN A 77 8.99 -3.35 -6.25
C ASN A 77 8.40 -2.25 -7.15
N ASP A 78 7.27 -2.49 -7.79
CA ASP A 78 6.71 -1.55 -8.77
C ASP A 78 6.38 -0.19 -8.14
N ALA A 79 5.81 -0.15 -6.93
CA ALA A 79 5.40 1.10 -6.30
C ALA A 79 6.56 2.11 -6.17
N ILE A 80 7.70 1.69 -5.61
CA ILE A 80 8.88 2.56 -5.47
C ILE A 80 9.45 2.92 -6.83
N SER A 81 9.59 1.92 -7.72
CA SER A 81 10.24 2.10 -9.03
C SER A 81 9.44 3.02 -9.95
N LEU A 82 8.11 2.85 -10.01
CA LEU A 82 7.24 3.65 -10.86
C LEU A 82 7.14 5.09 -10.37
N VAL A 83 7.03 5.31 -9.06
CA VAL A 83 7.00 6.65 -8.47
C VAL A 83 8.33 7.37 -8.67
N ALA A 84 9.46 6.69 -8.43
CA ALA A 84 10.79 7.26 -8.65
C ALA A 84 11.05 7.62 -10.12
N ALA A 85 10.45 6.88 -11.06
CA ALA A 85 10.55 7.12 -12.49
C ALA A 85 9.53 8.13 -13.03
N GLY A 86 8.62 8.66 -12.19
CA GLY A 86 7.52 9.54 -12.61
C GLY A 86 6.51 8.84 -13.54
N GLN A 87 6.35 7.52 -13.40
CA GLN A 87 5.37 6.69 -14.12
C GLN A 87 4.12 6.41 -13.28
N ALA A 88 4.17 6.70 -12.00
CA ALA A 88 3.05 6.84 -11.09
C ALA A 88 3.33 8.05 -10.20
N ASP A 89 2.28 8.66 -9.66
CA ASP A 89 2.38 9.87 -8.84
C ASP A 89 2.55 9.50 -7.37
N ILE A 90 1.79 8.51 -6.91
CA ILE A 90 1.75 8.03 -5.53
C ILE A 90 1.88 6.51 -5.53
N GLY A 91 2.64 5.97 -4.57
CA GLY A 91 2.71 4.55 -4.29
C GLY A 91 2.16 4.22 -2.91
N LEU A 92 1.56 3.06 -2.76
CA LEU A 92 1.33 2.42 -1.46
C LEU A 92 2.35 1.31 -1.32
N TYR A 93 3.17 1.34 -0.28
CA TYR A 93 4.22 0.34 -0.08
C TYR A 93 4.68 0.25 1.38
N TYR A 94 5.82 -0.37 1.67
CA TYR A 94 6.28 -0.71 3.01
C TYR A 94 7.35 0.24 3.52
N GLN A 95 7.34 0.51 4.84
CA GLN A 95 8.26 1.44 5.48
C GLN A 95 9.73 1.04 5.29
N GLN A 96 10.06 -0.23 5.52
CA GLN A 96 11.45 -0.70 5.46
C GLN A 96 12.03 -0.61 4.05
N ASP A 97 11.21 -0.88 3.04
CA ASP A 97 11.65 -0.77 1.64
C ASP A 97 11.97 0.67 1.24
N VAL A 98 11.21 1.66 1.75
CA VAL A 98 11.52 3.08 1.53
C VAL A 98 12.83 3.46 2.24
N ILE A 99 13.06 2.97 3.48
CA ILE A 99 14.33 3.19 4.18
C ILE A 99 15.50 2.62 3.36
N GLN A 100 15.40 1.37 2.91
CA GLN A 100 16.44 0.71 2.13
C GLN A 100 16.68 1.40 0.77
N ALA A 101 15.61 1.76 0.07
CA ALA A 101 15.69 2.47 -1.22
C ALA A 101 16.44 3.80 -1.09
N ARG A 102 16.23 4.52 0.01
CA ARG A 102 16.95 5.79 0.27
C ARG A 102 18.38 5.56 0.72
N ALA A 103 18.61 4.68 1.70
CA ALA A 103 19.93 4.46 2.30
C ALA A 103 20.93 3.90 1.29
N ASP A 104 20.57 2.82 0.58
CA ASP A 104 21.53 2.08 -0.25
C ASP A 104 21.53 2.52 -1.72
N GLN A 105 20.38 2.96 -2.23
CA GLN A 105 20.20 3.21 -3.65
C GLN A 105 19.98 4.70 -3.96
N ASN A 106 19.80 5.53 -2.93
CA ASN A 106 19.49 6.96 -3.07
C ASN A 106 18.30 7.24 -4.01
N ILE A 107 17.28 6.35 -3.97
CA ILE A 107 16.05 6.51 -4.76
C ILE A 107 15.23 7.67 -4.18
N PRO A 108 14.85 8.68 -4.99
CA PRO A 108 14.29 9.93 -4.51
C PRO A 108 12.77 9.82 -4.22
N VAL A 109 12.39 9.00 -3.24
CA VAL A 109 11.01 8.83 -2.75
C VAL A 109 10.95 9.00 -1.25
N LYS A 110 9.84 9.49 -0.72
CA LYS A 110 9.57 9.63 0.73
C LYS A 110 8.15 9.21 1.05
N SER A 111 7.97 8.71 2.26
CA SER A 111 6.63 8.54 2.82
C SER A 111 5.95 9.89 3.05
N ILE A 112 4.67 9.97 2.70
CA ILE A 112 3.80 11.14 2.90
C ILE A 112 2.67 10.87 3.89
N GLY A 113 2.49 9.61 4.35
CA GLY A 113 1.48 9.24 5.35
C GLY A 113 1.43 7.73 5.60
N ALA A 114 1.22 7.32 6.85
CA ALA A 114 1.10 5.92 7.23
C ALA A 114 -0.36 5.44 7.17
N VAL A 115 -0.60 4.39 6.40
CA VAL A 115 -1.93 3.80 6.20
C VAL A 115 -2.26 2.82 7.33
N VAL A 116 -1.28 2.00 7.75
CA VAL A 116 -1.42 1.08 8.88
C VAL A 116 -0.38 1.43 9.93
N GLN A 117 -0.82 1.61 11.18
CA GLN A 117 -0.02 2.14 12.27
C GLN A 117 0.83 1.08 13.00
N GLY A 118 0.74 -0.17 12.59
CA GLY A 118 1.51 -1.29 13.18
C GLY A 118 1.79 -2.39 12.17
N PRO A 119 2.62 -3.37 12.54
CA PRO A 119 2.93 -4.51 11.69
C PRO A 119 1.71 -5.42 11.51
N LEU A 120 1.59 -5.99 10.32
CA LEU A 120 0.63 -7.06 10.00
C LEU A 120 1.34 -8.38 9.72
N ASN A 121 2.64 -8.32 9.42
CA ASN A 121 3.46 -9.50 9.13
C ASN A 121 3.65 -10.35 10.38
N ILE A 122 3.45 -11.65 10.23
CA ILE A 122 3.50 -12.65 11.31
C ILE A 122 4.35 -13.84 10.92
N VAL A 123 4.74 -14.63 11.92
CA VAL A 123 5.09 -16.02 11.68
C VAL A 123 3.82 -16.86 11.80
N LEU A 124 3.45 -17.53 10.71
CA LEU A 124 2.24 -18.35 10.57
C LEU A 124 2.59 -19.84 10.48
N SER A 125 1.81 -20.71 11.11
CA SER A 125 1.97 -22.17 11.03
C SER A 125 0.62 -22.88 11.13
N LEU A 126 0.53 -24.13 10.66
CA LEU A 126 -0.62 -24.98 11.00
C LEU A 126 -0.61 -25.29 12.51
N GLU A 127 -1.80 -25.32 13.14
CA GLU A 127 -1.95 -25.59 14.58
C GLU A 127 -1.23 -26.86 15.03
N GLU A 128 -1.29 -27.94 14.23
CA GLU A 128 -0.65 -29.24 14.51
C GLU A 128 0.88 -29.17 14.66
N LYS A 129 1.52 -28.09 14.14
CA LYS A 129 2.97 -27.85 14.27
C LYS A 129 3.36 -27.33 15.64
N ASN A 130 2.37 -26.80 16.41
CA ASN A 130 2.54 -26.24 17.75
C ASN A 130 3.65 -25.16 17.79
N ILE A 131 3.69 -24.27 16.78
CA ILE A 131 4.61 -23.14 16.71
C ILE A 131 3.83 -21.90 17.15
N THR A 132 4.16 -21.36 18.33
CA THR A 132 3.46 -20.22 18.95
C THR A 132 4.39 -19.15 19.45
N SER A 133 5.71 -19.37 19.32
CA SER A 133 6.77 -18.45 19.72
C SER A 133 8.04 -18.76 18.95
N PRO A 134 9.05 -17.85 18.92
CA PRO A 134 10.32 -18.10 18.24
C PRO A 134 11.10 -19.32 18.76
N ASP A 135 10.96 -19.68 20.05
CA ASP A 135 11.60 -20.88 20.61
C ASP A 135 11.18 -22.16 19.89
N ASP A 136 9.95 -22.21 19.37
CA ASP A 136 9.38 -23.37 18.67
C ASP A 136 9.94 -23.53 17.26
N LEU A 137 10.64 -22.50 16.73
CA LEU A 137 11.27 -22.54 15.41
C LEU A 137 12.58 -23.33 15.39
N VAL A 138 13.17 -23.66 16.56
CA VAL A 138 14.41 -24.44 16.63
C VAL A 138 14.24 -25.79 15.97
N GLY A 139 15.06 -26.07 14.96
CA GLY A 139 15.01 -27.30 14.15
C GLY A 139 13.88 -27.37 13.12
N LYS A 140 13.16 -26.26 12.89
CA LYS A 140 12.07 -26.16 11.91
C LYS A 140 12.53 -25.56 10.59
N THR A 141 11.69 -25.77 9.56
CA THR A 141 11.80 -25.09 8.27
C THR A 141 10.82 -23.93 8.21
N VAL A 142 11.32 -22.72 7.86
CA VAL A 142 10.50 -21.51 7.69
C VAL A 142 10.55 -21.08 6.23
N GLY A 143 9.39 -21.04 5.59
CA GLY A 143 9.21 -20.53 4.25
C GLY A 143 9.16 -19.00 4.22
N TYR A 144 9.77 -18.39 3.21
CA TYR A 144 9.77 -16.95 3.01
C TYR A 144 9.86 -16.58 1.52
N ALA A 145 9.63 -15.31 1.18
CA ALA A 145 9.63 -14.84 -0.21
C ALA A 145 11.03 -14.46 -0.74
N GLY A 146 12.10 -15.02 -0.17
CA GLY A 146 13.47 -14.79 -0.64
C GLY A 146 14.05 -13.40 -0.31
N THR A 147 13.47 -12.66 0.66
CA THR A 147 13.92 -11.30 1.02
C THR A 147 14.92 -11.32 2.16
N GLU A 148 15.92 -10.43 2.11
CA GLU A 148 16.87 -10.22 3.20
C GLU A 148 16.19 -9.72 4.48
N LEU A 149 15.11 -8.95 4.34
CA LEU A 149 14.29 -8.46 5.44
C LEU A 149 13.68 -9.64 6.24
N SER A 150 13.06 -10.61 5.57
CA SER A 150 12.51 -11.80 6.26
C SER A 150 13.58 -12.60 7.02
N GLU A 151 14.77 -12.74 6.45
CA GLU A 151 15.89 -13.41 7.14
C GLU A 151 16.36 -12.61 8.35
N ALA A 152 16.44 -11.28 8.26
CA ALA A 152 16.81 -10.41 9.37
C ALA A 152 15.77 -10.43 10.49
N ILE A 153 14.49 -10.45 10.15
CA ILE A 153 13.41 -10.59 11.13
C ILE A 153 13.54 -11.91 11.89
N VAL A 154 13.68 -13.04 11.18
CA VAL A 154 13.84 -14.36 11.85
C VAL A 154 15.10 -14.38 12.70
N ARG A 155 16.20 -13.77 12.25
CA ARG A 155 17.42 -13.63 13.06
C ARG A 155 17.15 -12.86 14.35
N SER A 156 16.47 -11.71 14.27
CA SER A 156 16.14 -10.86 15.43
C SER A 156 15.28 -11.59 16.45
N ILE A 157 14.20 -12.26 16.03
CA ILE A 157 13.32 -12.97 16.96
C ILE A 157 14.01 -14.18 17.61
N MET A 158 14.90 -14.87 16.87
CA MET A 158 15.70 -15.98 17.45
C MET A 158 16.71 -15.45 18.46
N GLU A 159 17.42 -14.35 18.16
CA GLU A 159 18.35 -13.70 19.10
C GLU A 159 17.62 -13.21 20.36
N TYR A 160 16.41 -12.68 20.23
CA TYR A 160 15.61 -12.21 21.36
C TYR A 160 15.33 -13.30 22.39
N VAL A 161 15.02 -14.52 21.94
CA VAL A 161 14.81 -15.69 22.81
C VAL A 161 16.11 -16.42 23.17
N GLY A 162 17.27 -15.94 22.70
CA GLY A 162 18.58 -16.52 22.98
C GLY A 162 18.91 -17.80 22.21
N ALA A 163 18.22 -18.05 21.11
CA ALA A 163 18.46 -19.16 20.19
C ALA A 163 19.36 -18.72 19.02
N ASP A 164 19.99 -19.68 18.34
CA ASP A 164 20.82 -19.39 17.16
C ASP A 164 19.95 -19.45 15.90
N TYR A 165 19.98 -18.38 15.08
CA TYR A 165 19.35 -18.35 13.76
C TYR A 165 19.69 -19.56 12.87
N LYS A 166 20.90 -20.13 13.03
CA LYS A 166 21.34 -21.32 12.29
C LYS A 166 20.57 -22.60 12.64
N ASP A 167 19.82 -22.58 13.74
CA ASP A 167 18.94 -23.68 14.12
C ASP A 167 17.61 -23.65 13.38
N VAL A 168 17.36 -22.62 12.55
CA VAL A 168 16.20 -22.49 11.66
C VAL A 168 16.63 -22.68 10.21
N ALA A 169 15.92 -23.54 9.47
CA ALA A 169 16.16 -23.72 8.05
C ALA A 169 15.25 -22.78 7.23
N MET A 170 15.80 -21.68 6.73
CA MET A 170 15.09 -20.77 5.83
C MET A 170 14.98 -21.37 4.42
N VAL A 171 13.78 -21.37 3.84
CA VAL A 171 13.49 -21.92 2.51
C VAL A 171 12.78 -20.87 1.68
N ASP A 172 13.44 -20.39 0.62
CA ASP A 172 12.81 -19.50 -0.35
C ASP A 172 11.71 -20.27 -1.12
N VAL A 173 10.47 -19.88 -0.90
CA VAL A 173 9.26 -20.44 -1.53
C VAL A 173 8.57 -19.43 -2.45
N GLY A 174 9.18 -18.27 -2.65
CA GLY A 174 8.59 -17.17 -3.41
C GLY A 174 7.22 -16.77 -2.84
N PHE A 175 6.22 -16.66 -3.72
CA PHE A 175 4.86 -16.30 -3.33
C PHE A 175 4.00 -17.47 -2.84
N ASP A 176 4.54 -18.70 -2.83
CA ASP A 176 3.80 -19.91 -2.46
C ASP A 176 3.81 -20.19 -0.95
N LEU A 177 3.72 -19.15 -0.10
CA LEU A 177 3.81 -19.25 1.35
C LEU A 177 2.78 -20.22 1.93
N MET A 178 1.49 -19.97 1.73
CA MET A 178 0.41 -20.81 2.26
C MET A 178 0.43 -22.22 1.67
N SER A 179 0.63 -22.36 0.35
CA SER A 179 0.65 -23.67 -0.31
C SER A 179 1.86 -24.52 0.14
N SER A 180 3.00 -23.89 0.39
CA SER A 180 4.19 -24.58 0.91
C SER A 180 3.98 -25.10 2.33
N MET A 181 3.25 -24.36 3.16
CA MET A 181 2.90 -24.76 4.52
C MET A 181 1.85 -25.87 4.53
N THR A 182 0.75 -25.72 3.78
CA THR A 182 -0.34 -26.71 3.73
C THR A 182 0.06 -28.03 3.10
N THR A 183 1.02 -28.04 2.18
CA THR A 183 1.61 -29.27 1.61
C THR A 183 2.71 -29.88 2.45
N GLY A 184 3.13 -29.24 3.55
CA GLY A 184 4.15 -29.72 4.46
C GLY A 184 5.58 -29.56 3.94
N ASN A 185 5.82 -28.72 2.95
CA ASN A 185 7.17 -28.39 2.47
C ASN A 185 7.95 -27.56 3.49
N VAL A 186 7.24 -26.74 4.27
CA VAL A 186 7.78 -25.95 5.38
C VAL A 186 6.90 -26.13 6.62
N ASP A 187 7.45 -25.87 7.81
CA ASP A 187 6.73 -25.99 9.08
C ASP A 187 5.99 -24.72 9.47
N ALA A 188 6.53 -23.57 9.08
CA ALA A 188 5.96 -22.24 9.27
C ALA A 188 6.34 -21.34 8.09
N THR A 189 5.74 -20.17 8.02
CA THR A 189 6.07 -19.13 7.04
C THR A 189 6.23 -17.77 7.72
N ILE A 190 7.02 -16.89 7.10
CA ILE A 190 7.09 -15.46 7.38
C ILE A 190 6.81 -14.68 6.10
N GLY A 191 6.07 -13.59 6.21
CA GLY A 191 5.59 -12.78 5.07
C GLY A 191 4.08 -12.89 4.83
N CYS A 192 3.39 -13.71 5.63
CA CYS A 192 1.92 -13.71 5.69
C CYS A 192 1.43 -12.58 6.60
N LEU A 193 0.31 -11.97 6.25
CA LEU A 193 -0.30 -10.90 7.03
C LEU A 193 -1.46 -11.44 7.87
N VAL A 194 -1.52 -11.05 9.13
CA VAL A 194 -2.52 -11.54 10.08
C VAL A 194 -3.96 -11.25 9.64
N ASN A 195 -4.17 -10.12 8.98
CA ASN A 195 -5.50 -9.70 8.54
C ASN A 195 -6.01 -10.42 7.29
N HIS A 196 -5.15 -11.05 6.50
CA HIS A 196 -5.54 -11.63 5.21
C HIS A 196 -5.30 -13.14 5.16
N GLU A 197 -4.05 -13.61 5.37
CA GLU A 197 -3.73 -15.03 5.25
C GLU A 197 -4.33 -15.87 6.38
N VAL A 198 -4.51 -15.33 7.59
CA VAL A 198 -5.17 -16.07 8.68
C VAL A 198 -6.64 -16.33 8.35
N PRO A 199 -7.50 -15.34 8.05
CA PRO A 199 -8.87 -15.58 7.64
C PRO A 199 -8.99 -16.47 6.40
N GLN A 200 -8.09 -16.34 5.43
CA GLN A 200 -8.11 -17.18 4.24
C GLN A 200 -7.82 -18.64 4.57
N MET A 201 -6.85 -18.92 5.43
CA MET A 201 -6.55 -20.29 5.88
C MET A 201 -7.72 -20.89 6.64
N GLU A 202 -8.37 -20.10 7.50
CA GLU A 202 -9.55 -20.54 8.27
C GLU A 202 -10.75 -20.81 7.36
N GLU A 203 -11.00 -19.98 6.33
CA GLU A 203 -12.05 -20.23 5.32
C GLU A 203 -11.76 -21.50 4.52
N GLU A 204 -10.51 -21.82 4.23
CA GLU A 204 -10.09 -23.07 3.59
C GLU A 204 -10.16 -24.29 4.53
N GLY A 205 -10.46 -24.09 5.82
CA GLY A 205 -10.67 -25.13 6.82
C GLY A 205 -9.39 -25.58 7.53
N PHE A 206 -8.33 -24.77 7.52
CA PHE A 206 -7.12 -25.01 8.28
C PHE A 206 -7.19 -24.32 9.64
N GLU A 207 -6.76 -25.01 10.70
CA GLU A 207 -6.50 -24.40 12.00
C GLU A 207 -5.03 -23.93 12.03
N VAL A 208 -4.80 -22.66 12.43
CA VAL A 208 -3.48 -22.03 12.37
C VAL A 208 -3.06 -21.43 13.71
N ASN A 209 -1.77 -21.35 13.94
CA ASN A 209 -1.15 -20.55 14.99
C ASN A 209 -0.29 -19.47 14.34
N TRP A 210 -0.22 -18.33 15.00
CA TRP A 210 0.73 -17.26 14.63
C TRP A 210 1.24 -16.54 15.87
N PHE A 211 2.26 -15.74 15.69
CA PHE A 211 2.72 -14.78 16.68
C PHE A 211 3.26 -13.52 16.00
N ASP A 212 3.10 -12.40 16.71
CA ASP A 212 3.54 -11.09 16.25
C ASP A 212 5.05 -10.92 16.41
N LEU A 213 5.66 -10.16 15.49
CA LEU A 213 7.12 -10.02 15.42
C LEU A 213 7.63 -8.98 16.42
N ASP A 214 6.85 -7.94 16.70
CA ASP A 214 7.22 -6.85 17.59
C ASP A 214 7.21 -7.25 19.06
N ASP A 215 6.56 -8.35 19.43
CA ASP A 215 6.72 -8.97 20.75
C ASP A 215 8.12 -9.56 21.00
N TYR A 216 8.93 -9.72 19.94
CA TYR A 216 10.20 -10.45 19.96
C TYR A 216 11.37 -9.66 19.38
N GLY A 217 11.44 -8.36 19.65
CA GLY A 217 12.62 -7.53 19.38
C GLY A 217 12.72 -6.95 17.97
N VAL A 218 11.76 -7.14 17.13
CA VAL A 218 11.55 -6.35 15.91
C VAL A 218 10.83 -5.07 16.32
N PRO A 219 11.31 -3.87 15.97
CA PRO A 219 10.57 -2.65 16.31
C PRO A 219 9.21 -2.64 15.60
N SER A 220 8.20 -2.05 16.24
CA SER A 220 6.94 -1.79 15.56
C SER A 220 7.15 -0.85 14.37
N TYR A 221 6.42 -1.05 13.26
CA TYR A 221 6.59 -0.29 12.03
C TYR A 221 5.25 -0.07 11.33
N TYR A 222 5.22 0.83 10.37
CA TYR A 222 4.06 1.04 9.51
C TYR A 222 4.03 0.00 8.40
N GLU A 223 3.03 -0.89 8.42
CA GLU A 223 2.92 -1.93 7.38
C GLU A 223 2.64 -1.32 6.00
N GLY A 224 1.73 -0.36 5.91
CA GLY A 224 1.43 0.35 4.68
C GLY A 224 1.69 1.85 4.82
N ILE A 225 2.40 2.43 3.85
CA ILE A 225 2.63 3.87 3.76
C ILE A 225 2.34 4.37 2.34
N PHE A 226 1.81 5.59 2.22
CA PHE A 226 1.85 6.29 0.94
C PHE A 226 3.22 6.93 0.75
N LEU A 227 3.74 6.83 -0.48
CA LEU A 227 5.00 7.46 -0.87
C LEU A 227 4.82 8.29 -2.14
N ALA A 228 5.64 9.33 -2.27
CA ALA A 228 5.74 10.18 -3.45
C ALA A 228 7.20 10.52 -3.75
N SER A 229 7.49 10.98 -4.97
CA SER A 229 8.83 11.42 -5.34
C SER A 229 9.22 12.75 -4.68
N ASP A 230 10.51 12.97 -4.44
CA ASP A 230 11.02 14.26 -3.97
C ASP A 230 10.57 15.40 -4.89
N GLU A 231 10.55 15.17 -6.21
CA GLU A 231 10.11 16.15 -7.20
C GLU A 231 8.65 16.58 -7.00
N MET A 232 7.74 15.61 -6.79
CA MET A 232 6.33 15.91 -6.57
C MET A 232 6.09 16.59 -5.21
N ILE A 233 6.81 16.16 -4.17
CA ILE A 233 6.75 16.78 -2.83
C ILE A 233 7.16 18.25 -2.89
N GLU A 234 8.20 18.58 -3.65
CA GLU A 234 8.73 19.94 -3.77
C GLU A 234 7.88 20.84 -4.67
N ASN A 235 7.35 20.30 -5.78
CA ASN A 235 6.72 21.10 -6.84
C ASN A 235 5.21 21.10 -6.82
N ASP A 236 4.57 20.06 -6.25
CA ASP A 236 3.10 19.88 -6.25
C ASP A 236 2.55 19.29 -4.95
N SER A 237 3.02 19.79 -3.82
CA SER A 237 2.57 19.31 -2.50
C SER A 237 1.08 19.56 -2.24
N GLU A 238 0.44 20.52 -2.89
CA GLU A 238 -0.99 20.79 -2.72
C GLU A 238 -1.85 19.66 -3.32
N THR A 239 -1.44 19.07 -4.43
CA THR A 239 -2.07 17.89 -5.03
C THR A 239 -1.94 16.67 -4.10
N LEU A 240 -0.76 16.46 -3.50
CA LEU A 240 -0.57 15.41 -2.48
C LEU A 240 -1.46 15.62 -1.26
N LYS A 241 -1.57 16.85 -0.75
CA LYS A 241 -2.46 17.16 0.37
C LYS A 241 -3.93 16.94 0.04
N ALA A 242 -4.35 17.31 -1.17
CA ALA A 242 -5.72 17.07 -1.66
C ALA A 242 -6.03 15.56 -1.69
N PHE A 243 -5.09 14.75 -2.20
CA PHE A 243 -5.20 13.30 -2.19
C PHE A 243 -5.33 12.73 -0.75
N LEU A 244 -4.47 13.15 0.17
CA LEU A 244 -4.51 12.69 1.55
C LEU A 244 -5.81 13.10 2.27
N ARG A 245 -6.34 14.33 2.02
CA ARG A 245 -7.64 14.76 2.58
C ARG A 245 -8.79 13.89 2.11
N ALA A 246 -8.86 13.64 0.80
CA ALA A 246 -9.91 12.79 0.21
C ALA A 246 -9.80 11.35 0.72
N SER A 247 -8.59 10.79 0.79
CA SER A 247 -8.31 9.46 1.31
C SER A 247 -8.71 9.34 2.79
N ALA A 248 -8.41 10.36 3.61
CA ALA A 248 -8.79 10.39 5.01
C ALA A 248 -10.32 10.40 5.19
N ARG A 249 -11.06 11.12 4.33
CA ARG A 249 -12.54 11.09 4.33
C ARG A 249 -13.07 9.71 3.97
N GLY A 250 -12.47 9.05 2.97
CA GLY A 250 -12.83 7.68 2.60
C GLY A 250 -12.61 6.69 3.74
N PHE A 251 -11.52 6.88 4.50
CA PHE A 251 -11.27 6.08 5.71
C PHE A 251 -12.28 6.34 6.82
N GLU A 252 -12.67 7.59 7.07
CA GLU A 252 -13.70 7.90 8.06
C GLU A 252 -15.04 7.26 7.72
N ASP A 253 -15.46 7.29 6.45
CA ASP A 253 -16.67 6.60 5.99
C ASP A 253 -16.55 5.08 6.11
N MET A 254 -15.40 4.50 5.75
CA MET A 254 -15.11 3.07 5.94
C MET A 254 -15.21 2.66 7.41
N LYS A 255 -14.72 3.50 8.32
CA LYS A 255 -14.78 3.26 9.76
C LYS A 255 -16.20 3.39 10.31
N GLU A 256 -17.02 4.33 9.77
CA GLU A 256 -18.41 4.55 10.19
C GLU A 256 -19.34 3.42 9.71
N ASP A 257 -19.16 2.94 8.47
CA ASP A 257 -19.94 1.84 7.88
C ASP A 257 -19.06 0.85 7.12
N PRO A 258 -18.39 -0.09 7.82
CA PRO A 258 -17.52 -1.09 7.20
C PRO A 258 -18.23 -1.99 6.19
N GLU A 259 -19.52 -2.29 6.40
CA GLU A 259 -20.30 -3.12 5.47
C GLU A 259 -20.57 -2.39 4.14
N ALA A 260 -20.85 -1.09 4.19
CA ALA A 260 -20.96 -0.30 2.97
C ALA A 260 -19.61 -0.20 2.23
N ALA A 261 -18.51 -0.02 2.97
CA ALA A 261 -17.17 0.00 2.40
C ALA A 261 -16.78 -1.35 1.75
N LEU A 262 -17.10 -2.46 2.41
CA LEU A 262 -16.93 -3.81 1.85
C LEU A 262 -17.72 -3.99 0.56
N ALA A 263 -18.98 -3.56 0.52
CA ALA A 263 -19.80 -3.65 -0.68
C ALA A 263 -19.20 -2.83 -1.84
N ILE A 264 -18.66 -1.64 -1.56
CA ILE A 264 -17.95 -0.82 -2.56
C ILE A 264 -16.71 -1.55 -3.07
N LEU A 265 -15.88 -2.11 -2.19
CA LEU A 265 -14.69 -2.87 -2.56
C LEU A 265 -15.06 -4.04 -3.48
N LEU A 266 -16.02 -4.88 -3.08
CA LEU A 266 -16.45 -6.04 -3.86
C LEU A 266 -17.05 -5.66 -5.23
N ASN A 267 -17.72 -4.52 -5.35
CA ASN A 267 -18.22 -4.04 -6.63
C ASN A 267 -17.11 -3.52 -7.57
N ASN A 268 -15.95 -3.20 -7.04
CA ASN A 268 -14.78 -2.71 -7.78
C ASN A 268 -13.70 -3.77 -8.00
N GLN A 269 -13.93 -5.02 -7.55
CA GLN A 269 -12.96 -6.12 -7.72
C GLN A 269 -12.82 -6.56 -9.18
N ASN A 270 -11.72 -7.21 -9.49
CA ASN A 270 -11.52 -7.91 -10.75
C ASN A 270 -11.75 -9.42 -10.57
N GLU A 271 -13.00 -9.85 -10.71
CA GLU A 271 -13.42 -11.25 -10.52
C GLU A 271 -12.70 -12.26 -11.43
N GLU A 272 -12.18 -11.82 -12.58
CA GLU A 272 -11.55 -12.74 -13.54
C GLU A 272 -10.12 -13.11 -13.11
N ASN A 273 -9.42 -12.22 -12.41
CA ASN A 273 -8.00 -12.43 -12.09
C ASN A 273 -7.77 -12.66 -10.58
N PHE A 274 -8.47 -11.92 -9.72
CA PHE A 274 -8.28 -11.97 -8.26
C PHE A 274 -9.62 -11.80 -7.57
N PRO A 275 -10.48 -12.86 -7.55
CA PRO A 275 -11.76 -12.80 -6.87
C PRO A 275 -11.55 -12.68 -5.37
N LEU A 276 -12.22 -11.72 -4.75
CA LEU A 276 -12.20 -11.54 -3.31
C LEU A 276 -13.23 -12.45 -2.63
N SER A 277 -12.88 -13.02 -1.49
CA SER A 277 -13.85 -13.66 -0.60
C SER A 277 -14.50 -12.62 0.29
N GLU A 278 -15.81 -12.48 0.23
CA GLU A 278 -16.56 -11.56 1.11
C GLU A 278 -16.28 -11.83 2.60
N THR A 279 -16.13 -13.11 2.99
CA THR A 279 -15.82 -13.50 4.38
C THR A 279 -14.44 -13.01 4.79
N VAL A 280 -13.42 -13.32 3.99
CA VAL A 280 -12.02 -12.92 4.25
C VAL A 280 -11.89 -11.41 4.32
N GLU A 281 -12.48 -10.69 3.35
CA GLU A 281 -12.37 -9.22 3.31
C GLU A 281 -13.11 -8.54 4.48
N ARG A 282 -14.22 -9.10 4.94
CA ARG A 282 -14.92 -8.62 6.13
C ARG A 282 -14.07 -8.79 7.38
N GLU A 283 -13.53 -9.98 7.61
CA GLU A 283 -12.69 -10.27 8.77
C GLU A 283 -11.39 -9.44 8.72
N SER A 284 -10.80 -9.32 7.52
CA SER A 284 -9.65 -8.45 7.29
C SER A 284 -9.95 -7.00 7.65
N MET A 285 -11.09 -6.46 7.23
CA MET A 285 -11.48 -5.08 7.53
C MET A 285 -11.69 -4.85 9.03
N GLU A 286 -12.31 -5.82 9.73
CA GLU A 286 -12.50 -5.76 11.19
C GLU A 286 -11.15 -5.71 11.93
N MET A 287 -10.15 -6.44 11.46
CA MET A 287 -8.79 -6.44 12.01
C MET A 287 -8.03 -5.15 11.67
N LEU A 288 -8.18 -4.63 10.44
CA LEU A 288 -7.45 -3.47 9.95
C LEU A 288 -7.87 -2.16 10.59
N LEU A 289 -9.18 -1.93 10.77
CA LEU A 289 -9.69 -0.64 11.24
C LEU A 289 -9.02 -0.14 12.54
N PRO A 290 -8.84 -0.95 13.61
CA PRO A 290 -8.13 -0.51 14.80
C PRO A 290 -6.61 -0.38 14.62
N LEU A 291 -6.03 -0.92 13.56
CA LEU A 291 -4.61 -0.80 13.23
C LEU A 291 -4.32 0.34 12.26
N MET A 292 -5.30 0.78 11.47
CA MET A 292 -5.18 1.94 10.58
C MET A 292 -5.26 3.26 11.37
N GLU A 293 -6.04 3.27 12.45
CA GLU A 293 -6.11 4.38 13.39
C GLU A 293 -6.16 3.82 14.82
N THR A 294 -5.26 4.30 15.70
CA THR A 294 -5.18 3.89 17.10
C THR A 294 -5.58 5.03 18.03
N ALA A 295 -5.63 4.77 19.35
CA ALA A 295 -5.89 5.81 20.33
C ALA A 295 -4.82 6.93 20.33
N ASP A 296 -3.59 6.59 19.94
CA ASP A 296 -2.42 7.47 20.00
C ASP A 296 -1.95 7.96 18.62
N ALA A 297 -2.41 7.34 17.53
CA ALA A 297 -1.99 7.66 16.17
C ALA A 297 -3.20 7.70 15.21
N ARG A 298 -3.39 8.86 14.58
CA ARG A 298 -4.45 9.06 13.58
C ARG A 298 -4.07 8.38 12.26
N PHE A 299 -5.06 8.02 11.47
CA PHE A 299 -4.86 7.61 10.10
C PHE A 299 -4.00 8.62 9.34
N LEU A 300 -3.03 8.15 8.57
CA LEU A 300 -2.02 8.90 7.82
C LEU A 300 -0.99 9.66 8.68
N SER A 301 -1.03 9.57 10.01
CA SER A 301 0.02 10.17 10.84
C SER A 301 1.30 9.33 10.83
N GLN A 302 2.44 10.01 11.10
CA GLN A 302 3.76 9.40 11.19
C GLN A 302 4.54 10.01 12.35
N SER A 303 5.20 9.21 13.17
CA SER A 303 6.06 9.65 14.28
C SER A 303 7.54 9.57 13.91
N ASP A 304 8.34 10.49 14.47
CA ASP A 304 9.80 10.46 14.35
C ASP A 304 10.39 9.20 14.99
N GLU A 305 9.81 8.80 16.13
CA GLU A 305 10.27 7.66 16.93
C GLU A 305 10.19 6.35 16.14
N CYS A 306 9.02 6.02 15.57
CA CYS A 306 8.84 4.81 14.79
C CYS A 306 9.81 4.74 13.59
N TRP A 307 10.00 5.85 12.85
CA TRP A 307 10.94 5.88 11.75
C TRP A 307 12.39 5.70 12.21
N GLN A 308 12.81 6.40 13.29
CA GLN A 308 14.18 6.31 13.79
C GLN A 308 14.52 4.92 14.33
N GLU A 309 13.60 4.29 15.08
CA GLU A 309 13.78 2.94 15.60
C GLU A 309 13.97 1.92 14.47
N ASN A 310 13.20 2.04 13.39
CA ASN A 310 13.34 1.15 12.23
C ASN A 310 14.65 1.39 11.45
N ILE A 311 15.08 2.64 11.27
CA ILE A 311 16.39 2.96 10.67
C ILE A 311 17.53 2.35 11.50
N ASP A 312 17.50 2.55 12.81
CA ASP A 312 18.53 2.05 13.72
C ASP A 312 18.56 0.51 13.76
N TRP A 313 17.39 -0.13 13.77
CA TRP A 313 17.26 -1.56 13.72
C TRP A 313 17.78 -2.13 12.39
N MET A 314 17.36 -1.59 11.25
CA MET A 314 17.82 -2.04 9.94
C MET A 314 19.34 -1.92 9.79
N PHE A 315 19.91 -0.81 10.28
CA PHE A 315 21.37 -0.65 10.31
C PHE A 315 22.06 -1.68 11.22
N SER A 316 21.48 -1.94 12.41
CA SER A 316 22.03 -2.94 13.34
C SER A 316 21.99 -4.37 12.78
N GLN A 317 20.99 -4.68 11.95
CA GLN A 317 20.84 -5.97 11.28
C GLN A 317 21.65 -6.09 9.97
N GLY A 318 22.29 -4.99 9.54
CA GLY A 318 23.05 -4.93 8.28
C GLY A 318 22.17 -4.98 7.04
N LEU A 319 20.90 -4.54 7.14
CA LEU A 319 19.98 -4.40 6.03
C LEU A 319 20.23 -3.13 5.21
N ILE A 320 20.90 -2.15 5.83
CA ILE A 320 21.37 -0.91 5.18
C ILE A 320 22.84 -0.68 5.57
N ASP A 321 23.61 -0.15 4.63
CA ASP A 321 25.05 0.08 4.82
C ASP A 321 25.34 1.32 5.71
N GLU A 322 24.43 2.31 5.69
CA GLU A 322 24.52 3.55 6.48
C GLU A 322 23.12 4.02 6.91
N THR A 323 23.06 4.75 8.03
CA THR A 323 21.79 5.34 8.48
C THR A 323 21.41 6.53 7.60
N VAL A 324 20.11 6.68 7.38
CA VAL A 324 19.53 7.78 6.59
C VAL A 324 18.83 8.78 7.53
N ALA A 325 18.81 10.05 7.18
CA ALA A 325 18.12 11.07 7.98
C ALA A 325 16.58 10.98 7.83
N LEU A 326 15.85 11.34 8.89
CA LEU A 326 14.39 11.26 8.91
C LEU A 326 13.73 12.05 7.76
N ASP A 327 14.25 13.22 7.44
CA ASP A 327 13.73 14.07 6.38
C ASP A 327 14.06 13.57 4.96
N GLU A 328 14.89 12.54 4.85
CA GLU A 328 15.16 11.84 3.59
C GLU A 328 14.21 10.68 3.32
N VAL A 329 13.57 10.10 4.35
CA VAL A 329 12.67 8.94 4.21
C VAL A 329 11.20 9.31 4.34
N ARG A 330 10.86 10.45 4.96
CA ARG A 330 9.48 10.88 5.16
C ARG A 330 9.31 12.39 5.19
N VAL A 331 8.09 12.83 4.95
CA VAL A 331 7.61 14.20 5.15
C VAL A 331 6.21 14.18 5.76
N ASN A 332 5.96 15.04 6.74
CA ASN A 332 4.60 15.28 7.22
C ASN A 332 4.00 16.46 6.45
N LEU A 333 3.03 16.17 5.61
CA LEU A 333 2.26 17.18 4.90
C LEU A 333 1.09 17.64 5.78
N ASP A 334 1.00 18.96 6.03
CA ASP A 334 -0.16 19.52 6.73
C ASP A 334 -1.34 19.58 5.76
N PHE A 335 -2.17 18.52 5.75
CA PHE A 335 -3.31 18.37 4.85
C PHE A 335 -4.67 18.55 5.52
N GLN A 336 -4.71 18.75 6.84
CA GLN A 336 -5.98 18.85 7.61
C GLN A 336 -6.54 20.27 7.69
N ASN A 337 -5.90 21.26 7.05
CA ASN A 337 -6.32 22.69 7.09
C ASN A 337 -7.03 23.12 5.80
#